data_e9460f4a23b6d55eb512ba30eae5593a
#
_entry.id   e9460f4a23b6d55eb512ba30eae5593a
#
_cell.length_a   1.000
_cell.length_b   1.000
_cell.length_c   1.000
_cell.angle_alpha   90.00
_cell.angle_beta   90.00
_cell.angle_gamma   90.00
#
_symmetry.space_group_name_H-M   'P 1'
#
loop_
_entity.id
_entity.type
_entity.pdbx_description
1 polymer ?
#
loop_
_entity_poly.entity_id
_entity_poly.type
_entity_poly.pdbx_seq_one_letter_code
_entity_poly.pdbx_strand_id
1 'polypeptide(L)'
;EAGNTAVQPLYTGYRIYAGKPSIPGLPATFGGEDVCETLELSARDEVLGLAFTLVYTVFSDVDVITRSVRITNEGEKPIALTKVMTMSLDMDAEDYRMLTLHGSWARERRMEYREIGYGKQSAGSVRGESSHQEHPFLALAERGATQERGTVYGFHFVYSGNFLAQVEKSQFDSLRVQLG
;
A
#
# COMPACT_ATOMS: atom_id res chain seq x y z
N GLU A 1 25.91 -4.11 14.56
CA GLU A 1 25.57 -2.84 13.90
C GLU A 1 26.23 -2.83 12.53
N ALA A 2 25.52 -3.33 11.51
CA ALA A 2 26.09 -3.54 10.18
C ALA A 2 26.23 -2.23 9.36
N GLY A 3 25.81 -1.08 9.90
CA GLY A 3 25.85 0.22 9.19
C GLY A 3 25.01 0.24 7.90
N ASN A 4 24.20 -0.79 7.66
CA ASN A 4 23.38 -0.96 6.49
C ASN A 4 21.91 -0.74 6.85
N THR A 5 21.21 0.08 6.07
CA THR A 5 19.77 0.33 6.22
C THR A 5 18.92 -0.43 5.20
N ALA A 6 19.56 -1.17 4.30
CA ALA A 6 18.85 -1.97 3.29
C ALA A 6 18.51 -3.36 3.85
N VAL A 7 17.28 -3.78 3.64
CA VAL A 7 16.79 -5.11 3.94
C VAL A 7 16.84 -5.94 2.64
N GLN A 8 17.36 -7.17 2.73
CA GLN A 8 17.49 -8.08 1.58
C GLN A 8 16.80 -9.41 1.86
N PRO A 9 15.48 -9.45 1.90
CA PRO A 9 14.76 -10.67 2.20
C PRO A 9 14.84 -11.66 1.02
N LEU A 10 15.21 -12.88 1.32
CA LEU A 10 15.18 -14.00 0.38
C LEU A 10 13.86 -14.76 0.55
N TYR A 11 13.24 -15.11 -0.54
CA TYR A 11 12.02 -15.92 -0.57
C TYR A 11 12.25 -17.29 0.07
N THR A 12 11.34 -17.72 0.95
CA THR A 12 11.43 -19.00 1.67
C THR A 12 10.26 -19.94 1.40
N GLY A 13 9.13 -19.44 0.90
CA GLY A 13 7.98 -20.27 0.59
C GLY A 13 6.67 -19.49 0.48
N TYR A 14 5.57 -20.21 0.21
CA TYR A 14 4.24 -19.63 0.16
C TYR A 14 3.19 -20.61 0.67
N ARG A 15 2.01 -20.08 0.99
CA ARG A 15 0.79 -20.86 1.19
C ARG A 15 -0.41 -20.14 0.63
N ILE A 16 -1.42 -20.92 0.19
CA ILE A 16 -2.70 -20.42 -0.30
C ILE A 16 -3.80 -21.08 0.51
N TYR A 17 -4.83 -20.30 0.90
CA TYR A 17 -5.97 -20.81 1.65
C TYR A 17 -7.20 -19.91 1.46
N ALA A 18 -8.38 -20.48 1.69
CA ALA A 18 -9.64 -19.75 1.64
C ALA A 18 -9.80 -18.81 2.85
N GLY A 19 -10.47 -17.67 2.61
CA GLY A 19 -10.71 -16.66 3.63
C GLY A 19 -9.56 -15.67 3.83
N LYS A 20 -9.86 -14.62 4.58
CA LYS A 20 -8.90 -13.56 4.92
C LYS A 20 -8.47 -13.64 6.38
N PRO A 21 -7.15 -13.65 6.69
CA PRO A 21 -6.68 -13.67 8.07
C PRO A 21 -7.01 -12.36 8.78
N SER A 22 -7.26 -12.44 10.08
CA SER A 22 -7.41 -11.26 10.95
C SER A 22 -6.08 -10.52 11.11
N ILE A 23 -6.18 -9.21 11.35
CA ILE A 23 -5.03 -8.37 11.73
C ILE A 23 -5.30 -7.85 13.14
N PRO A 24 -4.82 -8.54 14.20
CA PRO A 24 -5.13 -8.17 15.57
C PRO A 24 -4.66 -6.75 15.91
N GLY A 25 -5.56 -5.97 16.54
CA GLY A 25 -5.25 -4.63 17.03
C GLY A 25 -5.17 -3.53 15.96
N LEU A 26 -5.44 -3.84 14.69
CA LEU A 26 -5.45 -2.87 13.59
C LEU A 26 -6.78 -2.89 12.85
N PRO A 27 -7.19 -1.76 12.25
CA PRO A 27 -8.30 -1.75 11.31
C PRO A 27 -8.03 -2.70 10.15
N ALA A 28 -9.07 -3.43 9.71
CA ALA A 28 -8.94 -4.38 8.63
C ALA A 28 -10.26 -4.53 7.86
N THR A 29 -10.17 -5.03 6.64
CA THR A 29 -11.29 -5.58 5.89
C THR A 29 -11.51 -7.04 6.30
N PHE A 30 -12.71 -7.54 6.09
CA PHE A 30 -13.10 -8.91 6.42
C PHE A 30 -13.50 -9.68 5.16
N GLY A 31 -13.27 -10.99 5.15
CA GLY A 31 -13.69 -11.89 4.08
C GLY A 31 -13.70 -13.33 4.58
N GLY A 32 -14.84 -14.01 4.41
CA GLY A 32 -15.03 -15.42 4.72
C GLY A 32 -14.38 -16.33 3.67
N GLU A 33 -14.39 -17.64 3.94
CA GLU A 33 -13.81 -18.66 3.07
C GLU A 33 -14.51 -18.79 1.72
N ASP A 34 -15.76 -18.37 1.65
CA ASP A 34 -16.63 -18.41 0.46
C ASP A 34 -16.49 -17.21 -0.47
N VAL A 35 -15.84 -16.14 -0.02
CA VAL A 35 -15.78 -14.86 -0.78
C VAL A 35 -14.36 -14.41 -1.14
N CYS A 36 -13.34 -15.04 -0.59
CA CYS A 36 -11.97 -14.66 -0.89
C CYS A 36 -10.96 -15.77 -0.66
N GLU A 37 -9.81 -15.64 -1.30
CA GLU A 37 -8.65 -16.52 -1.17
C GLU A 37 -7.41 -15.70 -0.82
N THR A 38 -6.56 -16.23 0.05
CA THR A 38 -5.37 -15.56 0.52
C THR A 38 -4.10 -16.29 0.10
N LEU A 39 -3.15 -15.54 -0.47
CA LEU A 39 -1.78 -15.92 -0.69
C LEU A 39 -0.90 -15.26 0.39
N GLU A 40 -0.13 -16.06 1.11
CA GLU A 40 0.97 -15.58 1.93
C GLU A 40 2.31 -15.96 1.30
N LEU A 41 3.19 -14.98 1.12
CA LEU A 41 4.57 -15.17 0.69
C LEU A 41 5.49 -14.96 1.88
N SER A 42 6.36 -15.91 2.14
CA SER A 42 7.35 -15.85 3.22
C SER A 42 8.72 -15.50 2.67
N ALA A 43 9.42 -14.62 3.35
CA ALA A 43 10.80 -14.25 3.05
C ALA A 43 11.57 -13.96 4.34
N ARG A 44 12.90 -14.08 4.29
CA ARG A 44 13.76 -13.88 5.46
C ARG A 44 15.05 -13.15 5.09
N ASP A 45 15.45 -12.22 5.92
CA ASP A 45 16.76 -11.62 5.92
C ASP A 45 17.59 -12.27 7.04
N GLU A 46 18.49 -13.17 6.66
CA GLU A 46 19.31 -13.94 7.60
C GLU A 46 20.33 -13.06 8.34
N VAL A 47 20.77 -11.96 7.72
CA VAL A 47 21.77 -11.06 8.31
C VAL A 47 21.16 -10.23 9.43
N LEU A 48 19.94 -9.75 9.22
CA LEU A 48 19.21 -8.94 10.20
C LEU A 48 18.36 -9.79 11.16
N GLY A 49 18.15 -11.07 10.87
CA GLY A 49 17.23 -11.92 11.63
C GLY A 49 15.78 -11.46 11.52
N LEU A 50 15.36 -10.96 10.34
CA LEU A 50 14.01 -10.51 10.09
C LEU A 50 13.25 -11.49 9.22
N ALA A 51 12.06 -11.88 9.66
CA ALA A 51 11.10 -12.63 8.84
C ALA A 51 9.99 -11.72 8.36
N PHE A 52 9.57 -11.95 7.10
CA PHE A 52 8.52 -11.19 6.41
C PHE A 52 7.45 -12.14 5.94
N THR A 53 6.19 -11.76 6.15
CA THR A 53 5.04 -12.40 5.52
C THR A 53 4.27 -11.35 4.75
N LEU A 54 4.23 -11.47 3.43
CA LEU A 54 3.42 -10.63 2.55
C LEU A 54 2.08 -11.34 2.34
N VAL A 55 1.00 -10.70 2.74
CA VAL A 55 -0.35 -11.27 2.69
C VAL A 55 -1.14 -10.55 1.61
N TYR A 56 -1.65 -11.31 0.65
CA TYR A 56 -2.52 -10.83 -0.42
C TYR A 56 -3.83 -11.60 -0.35
N THR A 57 -4.96 -10.89 -0.28
CA THR A 57 -6.27 -11.53 -0.35
C THR A 57 -7.04 -10.98 -1.54
N VAL A 58 -7.48 -11.88 -2.41
CA VAL A 58 -8.28 -11.57 -3.60
C VAL A 58 -9.73 -11.94 -3.31
N PHE A 59 -10.64 -11.03 -3.63
CA PHE A 59 -12.09 -11.24 -3.48
C PHE A 59 -12.70 -11.69 -4.81
N SER A 60 -13.58 -12.71 -4.76
CA SER A 60 -14.15 -13.33 -5.96
C SER A 60 -15.20 -12.46 -6.65
N ASP A 61 -15.96 -11.69 -5.87
CA ASP A 61 -17.15 -10.98 -6.35
C ASP A 61 -16.91 -9.49 -6.64
N VAL A 62 -15.71 -8.99 -6.34
CA VAL A 62 -15.35 -7.58 -6.53
C VAL A 62 -13.88 -7.46 -6.95
N ASP A 63 -13.57 -6.45 -7.73
CA ASP A 63 -12.21 -6.16 -8.20
C ASP A 63 -11.38 -5.53 -7.07
N VAL A 64 -11.17 -6.29 -5.99
CA VAL A 64 -10.45 -5.84 -4.80
C VAL A 64 -9.37 -6.84 -4.41
N ILE A 65 -8.17 -6.34 -4.19
CA ILE A 65 -7.07 -7.06 -3.56
C ILE A 65 -6.69 -6.32 -2.28
N THR A 66 -6.72 -7.01 -1.15
CA THR A 66 -6.17 -6.44 0.09
C THR A 66 -4.74 -6.92 0.31
N ARG A 67 -3.95 -6.08 0.93
CA ARG A 67 -2.55 -6.38 1.22
C ARG A 67 -2.17 -5.96 2.63
N SER A 68 -1.42 -6.81 3.31
CA SER A 68 -0.75 -6.48 4.57
C SER A 68 0.63 -7.14 4.64
N VAL A 69 1.48 -6.62 5.52
CA VAL A 69 2.82 -7.15 5.76
C VAL A 69 2.98 -7.42 7.25
N ARG A 70 3.46 -8.61 7.60
CA ARG A 70 3.92 -8.93 8.95
C ARG A 70 5.43 -8.99 8.94
N ILE A 71 6.05 -8.27 9.88
CA ILE A 71 7.50 -8.26 10.07
C ILE A 71 7.76 -8.79 11.48
N THR A 72 8.58 -9.82 11.57
CA THR A 72 8.95 -10.45 12.84
C THR A 72 10.46 -10.32 13.04
N ASN A 73 10.86 -9.77 14.17
CA ASN A 73 12.26 -9.79 14.59
C ASN A 73 12.53 -11.12 15.28
N GLU A 74 13.30 -11.99 14.65
CA GLU A 74 13.72 -13.29 15.16
C GLU A 74 15.14 -13.24 15.73
N GLY A 75 15.79 -12.08 15.64
CA GLY A 75 17.10 -11.83 16.24
C GLY A 75 17.02 -11.45 17.72
N GLU A 76 18.17 -11.43 18.37
CA GLU A 76 18.27 -11.10 19.80
C GLU A 76 18.25 -9.59 20.09
N LYS A 77 18.54 -8.75 19.09
CA LYS A 77 18.67 -7.30 19.25
C LYS A 77 17.44 -6.58 18.70
N PRO A 78 16.99 -5.49 19.35
CA PRO A 78 15.91 -4.67 18.81
C PRO A 78 16.35 -4.01 17.51
N ILE A 79 15.40 -3.94 16.55
CA ILE A 79 15.58 -3.31 15.25
C ILE A 79 14.58 -2.15 15.12
N ALA A 80 15.06 -0.98 14.74
CA ALA A 80 14.22 0.18 14.45
C ALA A 80 13.80 0.17 12.97
N LEU A 81 12.50 0.07 12.72
CA LEU A 81 11.92 0.22 11.38
C LEU A 81 11.66 1.71 11.13
N THR A 82 12.42 2.31 10.24
CA THR A 82 12.32 3.75 9.93
C THR A 82 11.23 4.05 8.91
N LYS A 83 10.91 3.08 8.06
CA LYS A 83 9.87 3.18 7.04
C LYS A 83 9.36 1.80 6.66
N VAL A 84 8.04 1.63 6.62
CA VAL A 84 7.38 0.43 6.13
C VAL A 84 6.34 0.84 5.11
N MET A 85 6.56 0.47 3.84
CA MET A 85 5.56 0.63 2.79
C MET A 85 4.87 -0.72 2.61
N THR A 86 3.68 -0.84 3.17
CA THR A 86 2.92 -2.11 3.17
C THR A 86 2.46 -2.52 1.77
N MET A 87 2.35 -1.55 0.84
CA MET A 87 2.06 -1.78 -0.56
C MET A 87 3.13 -1.15 -1.43
N SER A 88 3.62 -1.88 -2.42
CA SER A 88 4.44 -1.38 -3.52
C SER A 88 4.01 -2.12 -4.79
N LEU A 89 3.61 -1.36 -5.81
CA LEU A 89 3.15 -1.88 -7.09
C LEU A 89 3.85 -1.13 -8.21
N ASP A 90 4.43 -1.86 -9.14
CA ASP A 90 5.00 -1.32 -10.37
C ASP A 90 4.02 -1.51 -11.52
N MET A 91 3.84 -0.48 -12.34
CA MET A 91 2.90 -0.40 -13.47
C MET A 91 3.58 0.33 -14.63
N ASP A 92 3.08 0.10 -15.84
CA ASP A 92 3.44 0.93 -16.97
C ASP A 92 2.89 2.35 -16.80
N ALA A 93 3.66 3.35 -17.22
CA ALA A 93 3.23 4.75 -17.17
C ALA A 93 2.37 5.07 -18.39
N GLU A 94 1.12 4.64 -18.34
CA GLU A 94 0.09 5.08 -19.28
C GLU A 94 -0.34 6.53 -18.97
N ASP A 95 -1.34 7.04 -19.67
CA ASP A 95 -1.83 8.42 -19.48
C ASP A 95 -2.71 8.57 -18.22
N TYR A 96 -2.11 8.28 -17.05
CA TYR A 96 -2.75 8.44 -15.75
C TYR A 96 -2.51 9.82 -15.15
N ARG A 97 -3.50 10.27 -14.37
CA ARG A 97 -3.35 11.34 -13.39
C ARG A 97 -3.46 10.77 -11.98
N MET A 98 -2.70 11.34 -11.07
CA MET A 98 -2.82 11.04 -9.65
C MET A 98 -4.03 11.79 -9.09
N LEU A 99 -4.98 11.06 -8.49
CA LEU A 99 -6.11 11.62 -7.77
C LEU A 99 -5.90 11.44 -6.27
N THR A 100 -6.11 12.51 -5.52
CA THR A 100 -6.06 12.52 -4.05
C THR A 100 -7.29 13.24 -3.49
N LEU A 101 -7.58 13.02 -2.21
CA LEU A 101 -8.75 13.58 -1.54
C LEU A 101 -8.30 14.49 -0.40
N HIS A 102 -8.63 15.77 -0.52
CA HIS A 102 -8.26 16.81 0.44
C HIS A 102 -9.50 17.47 1.03
N GLY A 103 -9.31 18.28 2.05
CA GLY A 103 -10.40 19.07 2.56
C GLY A 103 -10.18 19.66 3.94
N SER A 104 -11.30 20.05 4.52
CA SER A 104 -11.40 20.56 5.87
C SER A 104 -12.80 20.24 6.40
N TRP A 105 -13.09 20.59 7.63
CA TRP A 105 -14.44 20.48 8.18
C TRP A 105 -15.47 21.19 7.26
N ALA A 106 -16.56 20.51 6.97
CA ALA A 106 -17.62 20.89 6.03
C ALA A 106 -17.17 21.04 4.56
N ARG A 107 -15.99 20.56 4.19
CA ARG A 107 -15.44 20.53 2.83
C ARG A 107 -14.58 19.30 2.60
N GLU A 108 -15.02 18.16 3.10
CA GLU A 108 -14.28 16.90 3.06
C GLU A 108 -14.21 16.31 1.66
N ARG A 109 -13.15 15.53 1.41
CA ARG A 109 -12.96 14.68 0.24
C ARG A 109 -13.07 15.40 -1.10
N ARG A 110 -12.53 16.61 -1.19
CA ARG A 110 -12.38 17.28 -2.47
C ARG A 110 -11.37 16.54 -3.32
N MET A 111 -11.77 16.16 -4.51
CA MET A 111 -10.90 15.50 -5.49
C MET A 111 -9.91 16.51 -6.08
N GLU A 112 -8.65 16.16 -6.04
CA GLU A 112 -7.57 16.87 -6.70
C GLU A 112 -6.88 15.94 -7.69
N TYR A 113 -6.78 16.37 -8.94
CA TYR A 113 -6.05 15.66 -9.99
C TYR A 113 -4.72 16.35 -10.23
N ARG A 114 -3.65 15.57 -10.22
CA ARG A 114 -2.30 16.04 -10.52
C ARG A 114 -1.72 15.26 -11.69
N GLU A 115 -1.04 15.96 -12.58
CA GLU A 115 -0.25 15.32 -13.64
C GLU A 115 0.93 14.59 -13.02
N ILE A 116 1.22 13.38 -13.51
CA ILE A 116 2.34 12.59 -12.99
C ILE A 116 3.59 12.95 -13.79
N GLY A 117 4.44 13.78 -13.19
CA GLY A 117 5.77 14.10 -13.70
C GLY A 117 6.85 13.12 -13.24
N TYR A 118 8.06 13.25 -13.79
CA TYR A 118 9.19 12.46 -13.33
C TYR A 118 9.49 12.69 -11.84
N GLY A 119 9.96 11.64 -11.16
CA GLY A 119 10.22 11.65 -9.73
C GLY A 119 8.97 11.36 -8.90
N LYS A 120 8.95 11.84 -7.65
CA LYS A 120 7.93 11.47 -6.66
C LYS A 120 6.89 12.54 -6.49
N GLN A 121 5.62 12.15 -6.52
CA GLN A 121 4.47 12.90 -6.04
C GLN A 121 3.84 12.15 -4.88
N SER A 122 3.40 12.86 -3.84
CA SER A 122 2.88 12.22 -2.65
C SER A 122 1.73 12.97 -2.00
N ALA A 123 0.94 12.25 -1.23
CA ALA A 123 0.00 12.73 -0.23
C ALA A 123 0.26 11.99 1.09
N GLY A 124 0.03 12.63 2.22
CA GLY A 124 0.29 11.99 3.50
C GLY A 124 0.03 12.89 4.70
N SER A 125 0.05 12.29 5.87
CA SER A 125 -0.08 12.99 7.15
C SER A 125 0.98 12.54 8.13
N VAL A 126 1.57 13.50 8.85
CA VAL A 126 2.51 13.28 9.97
C VAL A 126 1.98 13.87 11.27
N ARG A 127 0.66 14.06 11.37
CA ARG A 127 -0.01 14.72 12.51
C ARG A 127 -0.43 13.76 13.62
N GLY A 128 -0.12 12.46 13.50
CA GLY A 128 -0.63 11.42 14.38
C GLY A 128 -1.98 10.87 13.94
N GLU A 129 -2.66 11.55 13.01
CA GLU A 129 -3.93 11.12 12.42
C GLU A 129 -4.03 11.55 10.95
N SER A 130 -4.72 10.77 10.15
CA SER A 130 -5.25 11.19 8.86
C SER A 130 -6.52 11.99 9.14
N SER A 131 -6.58 13.22 8.68
CA SER A 131 -7.71 14.11 8.95
C SER A 131 -8.51 14.39 7.67
N HIS A 132 -9.50 15.28 7.76
CA HIS A 132 -10.19 15.79 6.58
C HIS A 132 -9.26 16.50 5.58
N GLN A 133 -8.07 16.92 6.04
CA GLN A 133 -7.08 17.59 5.18
C GLN A 133 -6.45 16.63 4.18
N GLU A 134 -6.09 15.42 4.63
CA GLU A 134 -5.45 14.39 3.81
C GLU A 134 -6.12 13.05 4.08
N HIS A 135 -6.89 12.58 3.12
CA HIS A 135 -7.49 11.25 3.22
C HIS A 135 -6.46 10.17 2.83
N PRO A 136 -6.39 9.02 3.53
CA PRO A 136 -5.44 7.97 3.22
C PRO A 136 -5.83 7.18 1.97
N PHE A 137 -5.92 7.90 0.85
CA PHE A 137 -6.37 7.42 -0.44
C PHE A 137 -5.57 8.07 -1.56
N LEU A 138 -5.23 7.27 -2.57
CA LEU A 138 -4.65 7.70 -3.82
C LEU A 138 -5.29 6.89 -4.94
N ALA A 139 -5.53 7.49 -6.10
CA ALA A 139 -5.88 6.73 -7.28
C ALA A 139 -5.07 7.17 -8.50
N LEU A 140 -4.86 6.21 -9.40
CA LEU A 140 -4.40 6.45 -10.77
C LEU A 140 -5.63 6.39 -11.67
N ALA A 141 -5.99 7.53 -12.25
CA ALA A 141 -7.15 7.65 -13.12
C ALA A 141 -6.69 7.94 -14.56
N GLU A 142 -7.16 7.17 -15.53
CA GLU A 142 -7.01 7.53 -16.94
C GLU A 142 -7.45 8.97 -17.17
N ARG A 143 -6.78 9.71 -18.06
CA ARG A 143 -7.07 11.12 -18.30
C ARG A 143 -8.52 11.41 -18.70
N GLY A 144 -9.19 10.51 -19.35
CA GLY A 144 -10.59 10.65 -19.75
C GLY A 144 -11.59 9.96 -18.83
N ALA A 145 -11.15 9.42 -17.68
CA ALA A 145 -12.01 8.67 -16.77
C ALA A 145 -13.08 9.58 -16.14
N THR A 146 -14.30 9.05 -16.08
CA THR A 146 -15.47 9.65 -15.44
C THR A 146 -16.09 8.62 -14.49
N GLN A 147 -17.21 8.96 -13.86
CA GLN A 147 -17.95 8.00 -13.02
C GLN A 147 -18.58 6.84 -13.82
N GLU A 148 -18.65 6.95 -15.14
CA GLU A 148 -19.37 6.00 -16.00
C GLU A 148 -18.44 5.26 -16.98
N ARG A 149 -17.19 5.73 -17.14
CA ARG A 149 -16.26 5.15 -18.13
C ARG A 149 -14.81 5.42 -17.77
N GLY A 150 -13.90 4.62 -18.35
CA GLY A 150 -12.46 4.68 -18.15
C GLY A 150 -12.02 3.82 -16.98
N THR A 151 -10.70 3.68 -16.82
CA THR A 151 -10.10 2.86 -15.79
C THR A 151 -9.57 3.72 -14.65
N VAL A 152 -9.80 3.31 -13.42
CA VAL A 152 -9.28 3.93 -12.20
C VAL A 152 -8.78 2.84 -11.27
N TYR A 153 -7.50 2.91 -10.90
CA TYR A 153 -6.91 2.07 -9.87
C TYR A 153 -6.89 2.83 -8.54
N GLY A 154 -7.74 2.43 -7.60
CA GLY A 154 -7.82 3.05 -6.28
C GLY A 154 -6.96 2.32 -5.25
N PHE A 155 -6.24 3.07 -4.43
CA PHE A 155 -5.38 2.57 -3.36
C PHE A 155 -5.82 3.23 -2.04
N HIS A 156 -6.31 2.44 -1.11
CA HIS A 156 -6.78 2.93 0.17
C HIS A 156 -5.98 2.30 1.32
N PHE A 157 -5.39 3.14 2.16
CA PHE A 157 -4.72 2.69 3.37
C PHE A 157 -5.72 2.62 4.53
N VAL A 158 -6.06 1.40 4.95
CA VAL A 158 -7.05 1.17 6.02
C VAL A 158 -6.41 1.43 7.38
N TYR A 159 -6.11 2.70 7.64
CA TYR A 159 -5.50 3.18 8.87
C TYR A 159 -5.80 4.67 9.06
N SER A 160 -5.95 5.12 10.30
CA SER A 160 -6.30 6.51 10.62
C SER A 160 -5.15 7.34 11.22
N GLY A 161 -3.96 6.76 11.33
CA GLY A 161 -2.76 7.44 11.85
C GLY A 161 -1.97 8.18 10.76
N ASN A 162 -0.67 8.32 10.98
CA ASN A 162 0.24 8.82 9.96
C ASN A 162 0.27 7.89 8.77
N PHE A 163 0.40 8.44 7.58
CA PHE A 163 0.53 7.66 6.35
C PHE A 163 1.32 8.42 5.29
N LEU A 164 1.84 7.67 4.35
CA LEU A 164 2.42 8.17 3.11
C LEU A 164 1.87 7.36 1.92
N ALA A 165 1.25 8.06 0.98
CA ALA A 165 0.89 7.54 -0.33
C ALA A 165 1.73 8.27 -1.39
N GLN A 166 2.41 7.54 -2.26
CA GLN A 166 3.27 8.15 -3.27
C GLN A 166 3.23 7.42 -4.60
N VAL A 167 3.41 8.19 -5.67
CA VAL A 167 3.65 7.71 -7.03
C VAL A 167 5.01 8.23 -7.47
N GLU A 168 5.84 7.36 -8.00
CA GLU A 168 7.12 7.71 -8.60
C GLU A 168 7.13 7.31 -10.06
N LYS A 169 7.37 8.28 -10.97
CA LYS A 169 7.60 8.02 -12.37
C LYS A 169 9.10 7.92 -12.62
N SER A 170 9.53 6.79 -13.16
CA SER A 170 10.92 6.53 -13.51
C SER A 170 11.29 7.14 -14.86
N GLN A 171 12.59 7.20 -15.15
CA GLN A 171 13.12 7.58 -16.46
C GLN A 171 12.79 6.60 -17.60
N PHE A 172 12.29 5.42 -17.26
CA PHE A 172 11.90 4.37 -18.21
C PHE A 172 10.39 4.30 -18.43
N ASP A 173 9.67 5.37 -18.08
CA ASP A 173 8.22 5.47 -18.16
C ASP A 173 7.48 4.32 -17.43
N SER A 174 7.99 3.93 -16.27
CA SER A 174 7.27 3.07 -15.33
C SER A 174 6.81 3.86 -14.11
N LEU A 175 5.69 3.47 -13.52
CA LEU A 175 5.16 4.03 -12.28
C LEU A 175 5.37 3.04 -11.14
N ARG A 176 5.80 3.57 -10.00
CA ARG A 176 5.78 2.85 -8.72
C ARG A 176 4.82 3.51 -7.76
N VAL A 177 3.78 2.79 -7.35
CA VAL A 177 2.81 3.25 -6.34
C VAL A 177 3.15 2.59 -5.02
N GLN A 178 3.23 3.38 -3.95
CA GLN A 178 3.54 2.90 -2.62
C GLN A 178 2.62 3.53 -1.57
N LEU A 179 2.17 2.72 -0.62
CA LEU A 179 1.39 3.12 0.56
C LEU A 179 1.95 2.47 1.83
N GLY A 180 1.99 3.25 2.92
CA GLY A 180 2.38 2.76 4.24
C GLY A 180 2.32 3.82 5.33
#